data_9ae630fcaecaf609ec20d1e8bd35ed1a
#
_entry.id   9ae630fcaecaf609ec20d1e8bd35ed1a
#
_cell.length_a   1.000
_cell.length_b   1.000
_cell.length_c   1.000
_cell.angle_alpha   90.00
_cell.angle_beta   90.00
_cell.angle_gamma   90.00
#
_symmetry.space_group_name_H-M   'P 1'
#
loop_
_entity.id
_entity.type
_entity.pdbx_description
1 polymer ?
#
loop_
_entity_poly.entity_id
_entity_poly.type
_entity_poly.pdbx_seq_one_letter_code
_entity_poly.pdbx_strand_id
1 'polypeptide(L)'
;LELPDDVTIIWPDDNYGYMKRLSSPKEQKRSGRSGVYYHSSYLGKPHDHLWMNTTSPTLMYEELRKAYDLTADRIWLLNAGDIKSCEFAVDYFLTMAFDIDSFNFERAANYRTEWLCGMLGNDYRNEYQDVINSFYKLAFARKPEFMGWGYQWATDKHGRERNTDTDFSLANYREVDTRLAEYQRIGNMVEKILKALPEDK
;
A
#
# COMPACT_ATOMS: atom_id res chain seq x y z
N LEU A 1 1.42 -23.10 -21.97
CA LEU A 1 1.32 -24.14 -20.94
C LEU A 1 -0.15 -24.43 -20.68
N GLU A 2 -0.58 -25.67 -20.82
CA GLU A 2 -1.92 -26.10 -20.43
C GLU A 2 -1.88 -26.52 -18.96
N LEU A 3 -2.72 -25.92 -18.15
CA LEU A 3 -2.87 -26.24 -16.73
C LEU A 3 -4.15 -27.05 -16.52
N PRO A 4 -4.17 -28.07 -15.63
CA PRO A 4 -5.40 -28.75 -15.21
C PRO A 4 -6.45 -27.73 -14.74
N ASP A 5 -7.71 -27.97 -15.05
CA ASP A 5 -8.80 -27.00 -14.84
C ASP A 5 -9.04 -26.67 -13.36
N ASP A 6 -8.74 -27.59 -12.47
CA ASP A 6 -8.88 -27.50 -11.02
C ASP A 6 -7.72 -26.78 -10.29
N VAL A 7 -6.64 -26.47 -11.00
CA VAL A 7 -5.50 -25.72 -10.45
C VAL A 7 -5.88 -24.25 -10.27
N THR A 8 -5.72 -23.71 -9.07
CA THR A 8 -5.90 -22.28 -8.79
C THR A 8 -4.71 -21.47 -9.29
N ILE A 9 -4.97 -20.42 -10.07
CA ILE A 9 -3.94 -19.51 -10.60
C ILE A 9 -3.78 -18.34 -9.61
N ILE A 10 -2.56 -18.07 -9.16
CA ILE A 10 -2.28 -16.91 -8.30
C ILE A 10 -1.70 -15.78 -9.15
N TRP A 11 -2.37 -14.63 -9.17
CA TRP A 11 -1.93 -13.43 -9.87
C TRP A 11 -1.18 -12.51 -8.91
N PRO A 12 0.10 -12.19 -9.16
CA PRO A 12 0.81 -11.19 -8.37
C PRO A 12 0.45 -9.78 -8.83
N ASP A 13 0.60 -8.82 -7.90
CA ASP A 13 0.70 -7.41 -8.27
C ASP A 13 2.09 -7.08 -8.86
N ASP A 14 2.33 -5.80 -9.18
CA ASP A 14 3.61 -5.33 -9.69
C ASP A 14 4.62 -4.99 -8.58
N ASN A 15 4.43 -5.49 -7.37
CA ASN A 15 5.18 -5.22 -6.14
C ASN A 15 4.90 -3.82 -5.53
N TYR A 16 4.07 -3.00 -6.19
CA TYR A 16 3.70 -1.65 -5.76
C TYR A 16 2.19 -1.47 -5.62
N GLY A 17 1.45 -2.57 -5.60
CA GLY A 17 0.01 -2.58 -5.35
C GLY A 17 -0.89 -2.56 -6.59
N TYR A 18 -0.35 -2.63 -7.81
CA TYR A 18 -1.14 -2.64 -9.05
C TYR A 18 -1.20 -4.04 -9.66
N MET A 19 -2.41 -4.55 -9.87
CA MET A 19 -2.65 -5.83 -10.55
C MET A 19 -2.51 -5.67 -12.06
N LYS A 20 -1.37 -6.05 -12.62
CA LYS A 20 -1.07 -5.91 -14.07
C LYS A 20 -1.73 -6.97 -14.94
N ARG A 21 -2.09 -8.12 -14.36
CA ARG A 21 -2.79 -9.19 -15.04
C ARG A 21 -3.79 -9.85 -14.09
N LEU A 22 -4.96 -10.16 -14.63
CA LEU A 22 -6.01 -10.94 -13.96
C LEU A 22 -6.59 -11.96 -14.96
N SER A 23 -7.47 -12.82 -14.48
CA SER A 23 -8.08 -13.88 -15.27
C SER A 23 -8.86 -13.33 -16.47
N SER A 24 -8.49 -13.78 -17.66
CA SER A 24 -9.27 -13.55 -18.90
C SER A 24 -10.66 -14.22 -18.81
N PRO A 25 -11.62 -13.86 -19.66
CA PRO A 25 -12.95 -14.49 -19.66
C PRO A 25 -12.94 -16.02 -19.84
N LYS A 26 -11.90 -16.57 -20.49
CA LYS A 26 -11.69 -18.02 -20.60
C LYS A 26 -11.19 -18.59 -19.26
N GLU A 27 -10.23 -17.94 -18.63
CA GLU A 27 -9.64 -18.37 -17.35
C GLU A 27 -10.65 -18.27 -16.21
N GLN A 28 -11.57 -17.30 -16.22
CA GLN A 28 -12.64 -17.15 -15.22
C GLN A 28 -13.61 -18.34 -15.18
N LYS A 29 -13.70 -19.13 -16.26
CA LYS A 29 -14.56 -20.33 -16.35
C LYS A 29 -13.92 -21.56 -15.71
N ARG A 30 -12.66 -21.50 -15.31
CA ARG A 30 -11.94 -22.64 -14.71
C ARG A 30 -12.54 -22.97 -13.33
N SER A 31 -12.63 -24.26 -13.00
CA SER A 31 -13.11 -24.72 -11.69
C SER A 31 -12.15 -24.33 -10.55
N GLY A 32 -10.85 -24.29 -10.82
CA GLY A 32 -9.82 -23.85 -9.87
C GLY A 32 -9.85 -22.34 -9.58
N ARG A 33 -10.52 -21.53 -10.44
CA ARG A 33 -10.59 -20.06 -10.30
C ARG A 33 -9.20 -19.43 -10.13
N SER A 34 -9.11 -18.32 -9.39
CA SER A 34 -7.82 -17.68 -9.13
C SER A 34 -7.73 -17.05 -7.74
N GLY A 35 -6.57 -16.55 -7.42
CA GLY A 35 -6.27 -15.82 -6.21
C GLY A 35 -5.27 -14.70 -6.48
N VAL A 36 -4.86 -14.00 -5.45
CA VAL A 36 -3.90 -12.89 -5.52
C VAL A 36 -2.68 -13.13 -4.63
N TYR A 37 -1.55 -12.57 -5.03
CA TYR A 37 -0.39 -12.35 -4.19
C TYR A 37 -0.06 -10.86 -4.21
N TYR A 38 -0.38 -10.18 -3.11
CA TYR A 38 -0.34 -8.72 -2.98
C TYR A 38 0.80 -8.28 -2.06
N HIS A 39 1.41 -7.12 -2.35
CA HIS A 39 2.52 -6.58 -1.59
C HIS A 39 2.13 -5.29 -0.87
N SER A 40 2.08 -5.31 0.46
CA SER A 40 2.10 -4.08 1.29
C SER A 40 3.52 -3.63 1.61
N SER A 41 4.49 -4.52 1.41
CA SER A 41 5.93 -4.32 1.57
C SER A 41 6.66 -5.17 0.53
N TYR A 42 7.77 -4.68 0.00
CA TYR A 42 8.54 -5.38 -1.02
C TYR A 42 10.05 -5.15 -0.88
N LEU A 43 10.81 -6.23 -0.95
CA LEU A 43 12.27 -6.22 -1.05
C LEU A 43 12.67 -6.64 -2.46
N GLY A 44 13.20 -5.74 -3.27
CA GLY A 44 13.66 -6.10 -4.61
C GLY A 44 13.65 -4.96 -5.63
N LYS A 45 13.81 -5.35 -6.89
CA LYS A 45 13.85 -4.42 -8.04
C LYS A 45 12.47 -3.90 -8.38
N PRO A 46 12.30 -2.64 -8.81
CA PRO A 46 13.35 -1.62 -9.02
C PRO A 46 13.83 -0.95 -7.72
N HIS A 47 13.03 -1.01 -6.66
CA HIS A 47 13.29 -0.32 -5.40
C HIS A 47 12.56 -1.00 -4.25
N ASP A 48 13.20 -1.09 -3.09
CA ASP A 48 12.57 -1.59 -1.88
C ASP A 48 11.54 -0.60 -1.32
N HIS A 49 10.47 -1.11 -0.67
CA HIS A 49 9.62 -0.35 0.24
C HIS A 49 9.23 -1.27 1.41
N LEU A 50 9.87 -1.10 2.57
CA LEU A 50 9.91 -2.13 3.60
C LEU A 50 9.16 -1.78 4.88
N TRP A 51 9.35 -0.57 5.41
CA TRP A 51 8.95 -0.28 6.78
C TRP A 51 7.78 0.68 6.94
N MET A 52 7.51 1.50 5.94
CA MET A 52 6.35 2.39 5.92
C MET A 52 5.29 1.84 4.98
N ASN A 53 4.07 1.68 5.47
CA ASN A 53 2.96 1.31 4.60
C ASN A 53 2.53 2.54 3.78
N THR A 54 3.11 2.68 2.58
CA THR A 54 2.88 3.79 1.65
C THR A 54 1.89 3.48 0.55
N THR A 55 1.37 2.25 0.48
CA THR A 55 0.27 1.87 -0.41
C THR A 55 -1.05 2.29 0.22
N SER A 56 -1.82 3.17 -0.45
CA SER A 56 -3.05 3.69 0.11
C SER A 56 -4.14 2.61 0.22
N PRO A 57 -5.00 2.65 1.26
CA PRO A 57 -6.12 1.72 1.38
C PRO A 57 -7.08 1.77 0.19
N THR A 58 -7.29 2.92 -0.41
CA THR A 58 -8.15 3.07 -1.59
C THR A 58 -7.58 2.40 -2.83
N LEU A 59 -6.27 2.47 -3.05
CA LEU A 59 -5.61 1.73 -4.12
C LEU A 59 -5.71 0.22 -3.88
N MET A 60 -5.44 -0.22 -2.65
CA MET A 60 -5.55 -1.63 -2.29
C MET A 60 -6.98 -2.16 -2.52
N TYR A 61 -7.99 -1.40 -2.12
CA TYR A 61 -9.40 -1.74 -2.35
C TYR A 61 -9.72 -1.83 -3.85
N GLU A 62 -9.35 -0.82 -4.63
CA GLU A 62 -9.61 -0.79 -6.07
C GLU A 62 -9.03 -2.02 -6.78
N GLU A 63 -7.78 -2.34 -6.53
CA GLU A 63 -7.08 -3.44 -7.19
C GLU A 63 -7.57 -4.81 -6.72
N LEU A 64 -7.85 -4.98 -5.43
CA LEU A 64 -8.35 -6.24 -4.90
C LEU A 64 -9.85 -6.45 -5.23
N ARG A 65 -10.66 -5.40 -5.26
CA ARG A 65 -12.05 -5.48 -5.73
C ARG A 65 -12.11 -5.91 -7.19
N LYS A 66 -11.32 -5.27 -8.04
CA LYS A 66 -11.18 -5.65 -9.45
C LYS A 66 -10.73 -7.12 -9.61
N ALA A 67 -9.79 -7.57 -8.79
CA ALA A 67 -9.33 -8.95 -8.82
C ALA A 67 -10.44 -9.93 -8.42
N TYR A 68 -11.16 -9.63 -7.35
CA TYR A 68 -12.28 -10.44 -6.87
C TYR A 68 -13.39 -10.55 -7.92
N ASP A 69 -13.79 -9.44 -8.54
CA ASP A 69 -14.81 -9.40 -9.59
C ASP A 69 -14.42 -10.22 -10.82
N LEU A 70 -13.11 -10.44 -11.04
CA LEU A 70 -12.55 -11.29 -12.08
C LEU A 70 -12.16 -12.69 -11.57
N THR A 71 -12.85 -13.16 -10.52
CA THR A 71 -12.77 -14.52 -9.95
C THR A 71 -11.49 -14.85 -9.16
N ALA A 72 -10.75 -13.84 -8.69
CA ALA A 72 -9.62 -14.06 -7.78
C ALA A 72 -10.11 -14.12 -6.31
N ASP A 73 -10.88 -15.15 -5.99
CA ASP A 73 -11.58 -15.32 -4.70
C ASP A 73 -11.18 -16.59 -3.92
N ARG A 74 -10.21 -17.37 -4.43
CA ARG A 74 -9.83 -18.63 -3.79
C ARG A 74 -8.79 -18.49 -2.71
N ILE A 75 -7.75 -17.73 -3.00
CA ILE A 75 -6.59 -17.57 -2.12
C ILE A 75 -6.13 -16.12 -2.22
N TRP A 76 -6.02 -15.46 -1.07
CA TRP A 76 -5.42 -14.15 -0.97
C TRP A 76 -4.19 -14.23 -0.10
N LEU A 77 -3.03 -13.94 -0.68
CA LEU A 77 -1.73 -13.92 -0.02
C LEU A 77 -1.25 -12.47 0.09
N LEU A 78 -0.78 -12.09 1.28
CA LEU A 78 -0.18 -10.80 1.54
C LEU A 78 1.30 -10.94 1.88
N ASN A 79 2.16 -10.24 1.14
CA ASN A 79 3.52 -9.96 1.58
C ASN A 79 3.50 -8.72 2.46
N ALA A 80 3.61 -8.91 3.77
CA ALA A 80 3.49 -7.84 4.76
C ALA A 80 4.86 -7.27 5.17
N GLY A 81 5.97 -7.98 4.91
CA GLY A 81 7.27 -7.63 5.47
C GLY A 81 7.29 -7.75 7.00
N ASP A 82 7.78 -6.73 7.67
CA ASP A 82 7.79 -6.67 9.13
C ASP A 82 6.38 -6.33 9.65
N ILE A 83 5.80 -7.24 10.43
CA ILE A 83 4.40 -7.11 10.91
C ILE A 83 4.23 -5.84 11.75
N LYS A 84 5.18 -5.54 12.62
CA LYS A 84 5.07 -4.44 13.60
C LYS A 84 4.79 -3.08 12.98
N SER A 85 5.36 -2.77 11.84
CA SER A 85 5.11 -1.50 11.14
C SER A 85 3.95 -1.58 10.14
N CYS A 86 3.46 -2.79 9.83
CA CYS A 86 2.46 -3.08 8.81
C CYS A 86 1.15 -3.65 9.37
N GLU A 87 0.93 -3.63 10.69
CA GLU A 87 -0.26 -4.22 11.32
C GLU A 87 -1.56 -3.67 10.74
N PHE A 88 -1.59 -2.38 10.42
CA PHE A 88 -2.74 -1.79 9.74
C PHE A 88 -3.00 -2.43 8.37
N ALA A 89 -1.96 -2.61 7.54
CA ALA A 89 -2.12 -3.20 6.21
C ALA A 89 -2.58 -4.65 6.29
N VAL A 90 -2.09 -5.40 7.28
CA VAL A 90 -2.49 -6.78 7.53
C VAL A 90 -3.97 -6.84 7.94
N ASP A 91 -4.38 -6.03 8.91
CA ASP A 91 -5.77 -5.95 9.37
C ASP A 91 -6.72 -5.57 8.21
N TYR A 92 -6.38 -4.53 7.47
CA TYR A 92 -7.16 -4.05 6.34
C TYR A 92 -7.32 -5.11 5.24
N PHE A 93 -6.21 -5.75 4.83
CA PHE A 93 -6.21 -6.78 3.80
C PHE A 93 -7.03 -8.00 4.24
N LEU A 94 -6.84 -8.48 5.46
CA LEU A 94 -7.56 -9.67 5.96
C LEU A 94 -9.06 -9.39 6.16
N THR A 95 -9.41 -8.18 6.60
CA THR A 95 -10.82 -7.78 6.72
C THR A 95 -11.50 -7.72 5.35
N MET A 96 -10.82 -7.19 4.32
CA MET A 96 -11.34 -7.25 2.94
C MET A 96 -11.42 -8.69 2.41
N ALA A 97 -10.42 -9.52 2.68
CA ALA A 97 -10.42 -10.92 2.25
C ALA A 97 -11.56 -11.72 2.88
N PHE A 98 -11.96 -11.37 4.10
CA PHE A 98 -13.09 -11.99 4.80
C PHE A 98 -14.45 -11.55 4.24
N ASP A 99 -14.62 -10.25 3.96
CA ASP A 99 -15.87 -9.68 3.48
C ASP A 99 -15.65 -8.43 2.62
N ILE A 100 -15.26 -8.65 1.37
CA ILE A 100 -15.00 -7.55 0.43
C ILE A 100 -16.27 -6.79 0.04
N ASP A 101 -17.45 -7.41 0.09
CA ASP A 101 -18.73 -6.79 -0.27
C ASP A 101 -19.17 -5.76 0.76
N SER A 102 -18.64 -5.81 1.97
CA SER A 102 -18.84 -4.74 2.97
C SER A 102 -18.03 -3.48 2.69
N PHE A 103 -17.10 -3.51 1.72
CA PHE A 103 -16.24 -2.36 1.37
C PHE A 103 -16.80 -1.59 0.18
N ASN A 104 -16.56 -0.28 0.22
CA ASN A 104 -16.67 0.67 -0.87
C ASN A 104 -15.55 1.70 -0.75
N PHE A 105 -15.43 2.63 -1.69
CA PHE A 105 -14.37 3.65 -1.64
C PHE A 105 -14.43 4.54 -0.40
N GLU A 106 -15.62 4.85 0.11
CA GLU A 106 -15.78 5.65 1.33
C GLU A 106 -15.24 4.91 2.55
N ARG A 107 -15.63 3.63 2.73
CA ARG A 107 -15.08 2.80 3.81
C ARG A 107 -13.58 2.61 3.68
N ALA A 108 -13.08 2.36 2.47
CA ALA A 108 -11.66 2.22 2.20
C ALA A 108 -10.87 3.49 2.58
N ALA A 109 -11.38 4.67 2.22
CA ALA A 109 -10.74 5.95 2.55
C ALA A 109 -10.73 6.26 4.06
N ASN A 110 -11.75 5.83 4.79
CA ASN A 110 -11.91 6.12 6.21
C ASN A 110 -11.36 5.02 7.13
N TYR A 111 -11.08 3.83 6.62
CA TYR A 111 -10.79 2.65 7.44
C TYR A 111 -9.61 2.87 8.41
N ARG A 112 -8.51 3.49 7.98
CA ARG A 112 -7.36 3.75 8.85
C ARG A 112 -7.69 4.75 9.96
N THR A 113 -8.53 5.72 9.69
CA THR A 113 -9.04 6.65 10.71
C THR A 113 -9.89 5.93 11.74
N GLU A 114 -10.80 5.06 11.29
CA GLU A 114 -11.62 4.23 12.18
C GLU A 114 -10.76 3.30 13.03
N TRP A 115 -9.77 2.68 12.42
CA TRP A 115 -8.81 1.81 13.09
C TRP A 115 -8.05 2.56 14.21
N LEU A 116 -7.57 3.79 13.93
CA LEU A 116 -6.96 4.65 14.95
C LEU A 116 -7.95 5.06 16.04
N CYS A 117 -9.17 5.41 15.68
CA CYS A 117 -10.24 5.73 16.65
C CYS A 117 -10.55 4.54 17.58
N GLY A 118 -10.52 3.32 17.06
CA GLY A 118 -10.69 2.10 17.87
C GLY A 118 -9.59 1.92 18.92
N MET A 119 -8.36 2.33 18.61
CA MET A 119 -7.23 2.21 19.54
C MET A 119 -7.07 3.41 20.47
N LEU A 120 -7.22 4.63 19.95
CA LEU A 120 -6.83 5.86 20.60
C LEU A 120 -8.02 6.70 21.09
N GLY A 121 -9.25 6.34 20.69
CA GLY A 121 -10.47 7.11 20.99
C GLY A 121 -10.85 8.07 19.85
N ASN A 122 -12.04 8.67 19.97
CA ASN A 122 -12.64 9.50 18.91
C ASN A 122 -12.34 10.99 19.02
N ASP A 123 -11.70 11.44 20.09
CA ASP A 123 -11.55 12.86 20.41
C ASP A 123 -10.77 13.64 19.34
N TYR A 124 -9.89 12.96 18.60
CA TYR A 124 -9.04 13.53 17.54
C TYR A 124 -9.33 12.93 16.17
N ARG A 125 -10.56 12.47 15.93
CA ARG A 125 -10.94 11.80 14.68
C ARG A 125 -10.62 12.61 13.42
N ASN A 126 -10.93 13.92 13.44
CA ASN A 126 -10.71 14.80 12.29
C ASN A 126 -9.21 15.01 12.02
N GLU A 127 -8.43 15.13 13.07
CA GLU A 127 -6.97 15.24 13.01
C GLU A 127 -6.35 13.95 12.49
N TYR A 128 -6.81 12.78 12.94
CA TYR A 128 -6.38 11.49 12.37
C TYR A 128 -6.65 11.43 10.87
N GLN A 129 -7.85 11.81 10.44
CA GLN A 129 -8.22 11.82 9.03
C GLN A 129 -7.34 12.77 8.21
N ASP A 130 -7.04 13.98 8.70
CA ASP A 130 -6.18 14.94 8.02
C ASP A 130 -4.74 14.40 7.91
N VAL A 131 -4.17 13.88 8.99
CA VAL A 131 -2.83 13.27 8.99
C VAL A 131 -2.75 12.13 7.99
N ILE A 132 -3.71 11.21 8.01
CA ILE A 132 -3.74 10.04 7.13
C ILE A 132 -3.89 10.44 5.66
N ASN A 133 -4.79 11.36 5.36
CA ASN A 133 -4.99 11.85 3.99
C ASN A 133 -3.73 12.54 3.45
N SER A 134 -3.10 13.39 4.26
CA SER A 134 -1.85 14.07 3.87
C SER A 134 -0.71 13.08 3.67
N PHE A 135 -0.56 12.11 4.57
CA PHE A 135 0.46 11.06 4.44
C PHE A 135 0.31 10.28 3.13
N TYR A 136 -0.88 9.77 2.84
CA TYR A 136 -1.07 9.00 1.61
C TYR A 136 -1.01 9.85 0.34
N LYS A 137 -1.44 11.11 0.39
CA LYS A 137 -1.26 12.06 -0.72
C LYS A 137 0.22 12.26 -1.05
N LEU A 138 1.07 12.45 -0.03
CA LEU A 138 2.51 12.60 -0.20
C LEU A 138 3.15 11.29 -0.69
N ALA A 139 2.76 10.14 -0.13
CA ALA A 139 3.28 8.84 -0.53
C ALA A 139 2.85 8.44 -1.95
N PHE A 140 1.64 8.83 -2.38
CA PHE A 140 1.18 8.62 -3.74
C PHE A 140 1.93 9.49 -4.76
N ALA A 141 2.17 10.77 -4.43
CA ALA A 141 2.95 11.66 -5.28
C ALA A 141 4.39 11.15 -5.48
N ARG A 142 5.02 10.65 -4.42
CA ARG A 142 6.32 9.97 -4.45
C ARG A 142 6.49 9.14 -3.17
N LYS A 143 6.80 7.86 -3.30
CA LYS A 143 7.22 7.05 -2.15
C LYS A 143 8.53 7.60 -1.57
N PRO A 144 8.70 7.62 -0.22
CA PRO A 144 9.93 8.13 0.42
C PRO A 144 11.21 7.50 -0.11
N GLU A 145 11.16 6.22 -0.45
CA GLU A 145 12.29 5.45 -0.95
C GLU A 145 12.85 6.02 -2.26
N PHE A 146 12.01 6.65 -3.09
CA PHE A 146 12.40 7.24 -4.38
C PHE A 146 12.93 8.68 -4.28
N MET A 147 13.20 9.20 -3.08
CA MET A 147 13.82 10.51 -2.89
C MET A 147 15.35 10.46 -2.94
N GLY A 148 15.97 9.34 -2.53
CA GLY A 148 17.42 9.21 -2.48
C GLY A 148 18.04 8.75 -3.80
N TRP A 149 17.42 7.77 -4.46
CA TRP A 149 17.87 7.20 -5.74
C TRP A 149 16.68 6.65 -6.51
N GLY A 150 16.85 6.51 -7.83
CA GLY A 150 15.77 6.12 -8.73
C GLY A 150 15.56 4.60 -8.79
N TYR A 151 16.62 3.85 -9.06
CA TYR A 151 16.56 2.41 -9.28
C TYR A 151 17.68 1.71 -8.53
N GLN A 152 17.34 0.78 -7.66
CA GLN A 152 18.28 -0.13 -7.00
C GLN A 152 18.63 -1.28 -7.95
N TRP A 153 19.80 -1.88 -7.76
CA TRP A 153 20.22 -3.07 -8.49
C TRP A 153 20.37 -2.86 -10.02
N ALA A 154 20.50 -1.59 -10.47
CA ALA A 154 20.82 -1.31 -11.86
C ALA A 154 22.20 -1.87 -12.18
N THR A 155 22.35 -2.47 -13.36
CA THR A 155 23.62 -3.05 -13.81
C THR A 155 24.30 -2.11 -14.79
N ASP A 156 25.54 -1.72 -14.53
CA ASP A 156 26.35 -0.94 -15.46
C ASP A 156 26.85 -1.78 -16.64
N LYS A 157 27.52 -1.13 -17.60
CA LYS A 157 28.08 -1.80 -18.79
C LYS A 157 29.10 -2.92 -18.51
N HIS A 158 29.59 -3.01 -17.27
CA HIS A 158 30.51 -4.07 -16.83
C HIS A 158 29.84 -5.13 -15.96
N GLY A 159 28.50 -5.12 -15.88
CA GLY A 159 27.73 -6.07 -15.08
C GLY A 159 27.75 -5.80 -13.58
N ARG A 160 28.22 -4.62 -13.13
CA ARG A 160 28.26 -4.25 -11.71
C ARG A 160 26.95 -3.58 -11.32
N GLU A 161 26.38 -4.02 -10.22
CA GLU A 161 25.18 -3.39 -9.66
C GLU A 161 25.49 -2.01 -9.08
N ARG A 162 24.58 -1.06 -9.34
CA ARG A 162 24.65 0.31 -8.81
C ARG A 162 23.27 0.94 -8.73
N ASN A 163 23.12 1.93 -7.90
CA ASN A 163 21.94 2.79 -7.90
C ASN A 163 21.96 3.75 -9.08
N THR A 164 20.79 4.16 -9.55
CA THR A 164 20.63 5.26 -10.51
C THR A 164 20.23 6.53 -9.78
N ASP A 165 20.43 7.67 -10.43
CA ASP A 165 19.99 8.95 -9.90
C ASP A 165 18.47 9.01 -9.81
N THR A 166 17.96 9.72 -8.80
CA THR A 166 16.52 10.03 -8.70
C THR A 166 16.19 11.26 -9.53
N ASP A 167 14.92 11.36 -9.96
CA ASP A 167 14.34 12.57 -10.53
C ASP A 167 13.77 13.50 -9.44
N PHE A 168 13.92 13.17 -8.16
CA PHE A 168 13.55 14.03 -7.03
C PHE A 168 14.34 15.33 -7.07
N SER A 169 13.65 16.46 -7.15
CA SER A 169 14.28 17.76 -7.40
C SER A 169 14.19 18.69 -6.20
N LEU A 170 15.32 19.27 -5.86
CA LEU A 170 15.40 20.37 -4.88
C LEU A 170 14.85 21.69 -5.45
N ALA A 171 14.85 21.88 -6.78
CA ALA A 171 14.49 23.13 -7.44
C ALA A 171 13.18 23.05 -8.23
N ASN A 172 12.94 21.95 -8.94
CA ASN A 172 11.77 21.80 -9.80
C ASN A 172 10.52 21.45 -8.97
N TYR A 173 9.38 22.05 -9.36
CA TYR A 173 8.06 21.80 -8.78
C TYR A 173 7.94 22.13 -7.28
N ARG A 174 8.96 22.73 -6.67
CA ARG A 174 9.06 22.98 -5.22
C ARG A 174 8.76 21.70 -4.39
N GLU A 175 9.20 20.56 -4.89
CA GLU A 175 8.84 19.25 -4.33
C GLU A 175 9.36 19.13 -2.88
N VAL A 176 10.60 19.54 -2.62
CA VAL A 176 11.20 19.52 -1.28
C VAL A 176 10.45 20.42 -0.31
N ASP A 177 10.25 21.69 -0.69
CA ASP A 177 9.57 22.68 0.17
C ASP A 177 8.16 22.22 0.54
N THR A 178 7.42 21.75 -0.46
CA THR A 178 6.04 21.27 -0.27
C THR A 178 5.99 20.06 0.64
N ARG A 179 6.86 19.08 0.44
CA ARG A 179 6.91 17.88 1.27
C ARG A 179 7.34 18.21 2.70
N LEU A 180 8.38 19.03 2.86
CA LEU A 180 8.88 19.43 4.18
C LEU A 180 7.80 20.17 4.97
N ALA A 181 7.12 21.14 4.35
CA ALA A 181 6.05 21.90 5.00
C ALA A 181 4.89 21.00 5.43
N GLU A 182 4.44 20.08 4.58
CA GLU A 182 3.35 19.16 4.90
C GLU A 182 3.75 18.14 5.98
N TYR A 183 4.94 17.54 5.89
CA TYR A 183 5.41 16.62 6.95
C TYR A 183 5.58 17.34 8.29
N GLN A 184 6.08 18.59 8.28
CA GLN A 184 6.18 19.40 9.50
C GLN A 184 4.79 19.70 10.10
N ARG A 185 3.81 20.04 9.23
CA ARG A 185 2.42 20.32 9.65
C ARG A 185 1.79 19.09 10.32
N ILE A 186 1.81 17.94 9.65
CA ILE A 186 1.22 16.72 10.21
C ILE A 186 2.02 16.19 11.41
N GLY A 187 3.35 16.33 11.41
CA GLY A 187 4.19 15.97 12.55
C GLY A 187 3.84 16.78 13.80
N ASN A 188 3.70 18.10 13.69
CA ASN A 188 3.27 18.95 14.78
C ASN A 188 1.87 18.58 15.30
N MET A 189 0.97 18.18 14.40
CA MET A 189 -0.37 17.71 14.77
C MET A 189 -0.30 16.39 15.56
N VAL A 190 0.49 15.42 15.09
CA VAL A 190 0.70 14.14 15.80
C VAL A 190 1.31 14.36 17.17
N GLU A 191 2.35 15.22 17.29
CA GLU A 191 2.95 15.54 18.58
C GLU A 191 1.95 16.16 19.57
N LYS A 192 1.05 17.04 19.09
CA LYS A 192 0.00 17.63 19.90
C LYS A 192 -0.98 16.57 20.40
N ILE A 193 -1.39 15.66 19.54
CA ILE A 193 -2.29 14.55 19.89
C ILE A 193 -1.61 13.65 20.92
N LEU A 194 -0.39 13.21 20.69
CA LEU A 194 0.34 12.32 21.61
C LEU A 194 0.49 12.89 23.01
N LYS A 195 0.71 14.21 23.13
CA LYS A 195 0.79 14.88 24.45
C LYS A 195 -0.56 14.97 25.17
N ALA A 196 -1.65 14.85 24.45
CA ALA A 196 -3.02 14.97 25.00
C ALA A 196 -3.69 13.60 25.23
N LEU A 197 -3.15 12.53 24.66
CA LEU A 197 -3.65 11.17 24.92
C LEU A 197 -3.32 10.74 26.37
N PRO A 198 -4.19 9.94 27.01
CA PRO A 198 -3.89 9.29 28.28
C PRO A 198 -2.64 8.41 28.21
N GLU A 199 -1.93 8.25 29.34
CA GLU A 199 -0.67 7.47 29.40
C GLU A 199 -0.84 5.98 29.04
N ASP A 200 -2.06 5.45 29.09
CA ASP A 200 -2.40 4.06 28.73
C ASP A 200 -2.78 3.88 27.26
N LYS A 201 -2.74 4.94 26.45
CA LYS A 201 -3.01 4.98 25.01
C LYS A 201 -1.75 5.29 24.21
#